data_7b37c7b9f6e9947dc82de66c4727ac03
#
_entry.id   7b37c7b9f6e9947dc82de66c4727ac03
#
_cell.length_a   1.000
_cell.length_b   1.000
_cell.length_c   1.000
_cell.angle_alpha   90.00
_cell.angle_beta   90.00
_cell.angle_gamma   90.00
#
_symmetry.space_group_name_H-M   'P 1'
#
loop_
_entity.id
_entity.type
_entity.pdbx_description
1 polymer ?
#
loop_
_entity_poly.entity_id
_entity_poly.type
_entity_poly.pdbx_seq_one_letter_code
_entity_poly.pdbx_strand_id
1 'polypeptide(L)'
;MKYPYMKLVTPTEVKKASNGKLAPAILSKVKCGGQMWHNAAVAFNAMYDAAKAAGIKFQNIGDYRPYEAQLSMFRDRYDSVDHGKNVKRTFEGKTWYLKPGKSPSASPGTSNHGWGLAIDLNVTNPKTANWLCENGPKYGFYLQGSDPKSPEFELWHWQYCLGDKMPDNIVHAGGPAAAVIDESVQERVTVGAKGEFVKKLQQALKTKGYYAGTVDGDFNQATGEAVKKLKTGHGLKEDMIAGAKVFAILDI
;
A
#
# COMPACT_ATOMS: atom_id res chain seq x y z
N MET A 1 12.60 -16.95 -18.85
CA MET A 1 11.64 -16.10 -18.09
C MET A 1 12.05 -14.65 -18.28
N LYS A 2 11.10 -13.74 -18.53
CA LYS A 2 11.37 -12.29 -18.57
C LYS A 2 11.12 -11.73 -17.16
N TYR A 3 12.11 -11.09 -16.58
CA TYR A 3 12.00 -10.45 -15.26
C TYR A 3 11.47 -9.03 -15.43
N PRO A 4 10.26 -8.71 -14.93
CA PRO A 4 9.65 -7.40 -15.11
C PRO A 4 10.38 -6.37 -14.25
N TYR A 5 10.87 -5.33 -14.90
CA TYR A 5 11.56 -4.21 -14.25
C TYR A 5 10.89 -2.89 -14.63
N MET A 6 10.74 -2.02 -13.65
CA MET A 6 10.36 -0.62 -13.82
C MET A 6 11.08 0.21 -12.76
N LYS A 7 11.57 1.38 -13.16
CA LYS A 7 12.14 2.34 -12.21
C LYS A 7 11.06 2.78 -11.22
N LEU A 8 11.36 2.68 -9.94
CA LEU A 8 10.44 3.09 -8.87
C LEU A 8 10.17 4.59 -8.95
N VAL A 9 8.89 4.94 -8.92
CA VAL A 9 8.41 6.32 -8.74
C VAL A 9 7.89 6.44 -7.32
N THR A 10 8.52 7.30 -6.51
CA THR A 10 8.08 7.52 -5.14
C THR A 10 6.83 8.39 -5.12
N PRO A 11 5.74 8.00 -4.45
CA PRO A 11 4.52 8.81 -4.34
C PRO A 11 4.76 10.16 -3.68
N THR A 12 3.94 11.16 -4.05
CA THR A 12 4.05 12.53 -3.53
C THR A 12 3.89 12.59 -2.01
N GLU A 13 2.95 11.81 -1.46
CA GLU A 13 2.72 11.73 -0.02
C GLU A 13 3.94 11.15 0.72
N VAL A 14 4.49 10.06 0.20
CA VAL A 14 5.67 9.39 0.77
C VAL A 14 6.91 10.26 0.71
N LYS A 15 7.08 11.06 -0.36
CA LYS A 15 8.21 12.03 -0.48
C LYS A 15 8.24 13.10 0.60
N LYS A 16 7.10 13.41 1.22
CA LYS A 16 7.00 14.38 2.32
C LYS A 16 7.48 13.83 3.66
N ALA A 17 7.63 12.52 3.76
CA ALA A 17 8.10 11.84 4.96
C ALA A 17 9.60 11.52 4.87
N SER A 18 10.17 11.08 5.99
CA SER A 18 11.51 10.50 6.02
C SER A 18 11.42 8.98 5.86
N ASN A 19 12.36 8.40 5.12
CA ASN A 19 12.43 6.96 4.89
C ASN A 19 12.51 6.18 6.22
N GLY A 20 11.63 5.21 6.39
CA GLY A 20 11.49 4.42 7.62
C GLY A 20 10.79 5.15 8.77
N LYS A 21 10.27 6.37 8.55
CA LYS A 21 9.54 7.17 9.56
C LYS A 21 8.17 7.59 9.02
N LEU A 22 7.49 6.69 8.32
CA LEU A 22 6.15 6.94 7.80
C LEU A 22 5.14 6.98 8.96
N ALA A 23 4.20 7.92 8.89
CA ALA A 23 3.09 7.98 9.83
C ALA A 23 2.22 6.71 9.72
N PRO A 24 1.73 6.14 10.84
CA PRO A 24 0.84 4.97 10.79
C PRO A 24 -0.40 5.19 9.91
N ALA A 25 -0.90 6.42 9.81
CA ALA A 25 -2.08 6.78 9.02
C ALA A 25 -1.91 6.56 7.50
N ILE A 26 -0.66 6.52 6.98
CA ILE A 26 -0.40 6.28 5.56
C ILE A 26 0.07 4.84 5.30
N LEU A 27 0.03 3.97 6.30
CA LEU A 27 0.35 2.55 6.20
C LEU A 27 -0.93 1.73 6.30
N SER A 28 -1.05 0.70 5.48
CA SER A 28 -2.16 -0.25 5.51
C SER A 28 -1.65 -1.69 5.55
N LYS A 29 -2.42 -2.56 6.20
CA LYS A 29 -2.11 -3.99 6.28
C LYS A 29 -2.23 -4.66 4.92
N VAL A 30 -1.37 -5.65 4.68
CA VAL A 30 -1.46 -6.55 3.53
C VAL A 30 -1.94 -7.94 3.96
N LYS A 31 -2.68 -8.62 3.09
CA LYS A 31 -3.39 -9.88 3.39
C LYS A 31 -2.48 -11.04 3.78
N CYS A 32 -1.20 -11.02 3.39
CA CYS A 32 -0.22 -12.02 3.83
C CYS A 32 0.55 -11.60 5.09
N GLY A 33 0.08 -10.60 5.83
CA GLY A 33 0.73 -10.04 7.02
C GLY A 33 1.70 -8.91 6.68
N GLY A 34 1.88 -7.98 7.63
CA GLY A 34 2.73 -6.80 7.48
C GLY A 34 1.98 -5.58 6.96
N GLN A 35 2.73 -4.56 6.53
CA GLN A 35 2.19 -3.27 6.12
C GLN A 35 2.94 -2.70 4.91
N MET A 36 2.23 -1.92 4.10
CA MET A 36 2.79 -1.12 3.01
C MET A 36 2.16 0.27 3.02
N TRP A 37 2.71 1.22 2.24
CA TRP A 37 2.01 2.46 1.94
C TRP A 37 0.61 2.13 1.39
N HIS A 38 -0.42 2.87 1.81
CA HIS A 38 -1.83 2.49 1.63
C HIS A 38 -2.20 2.11 0.18
N ASN A 39 -1.83 2.91 -0.83
CA ASN A 39 -2.15 2.55 -2.22
C ASN A 39 -1.37 1.32 -2.72
N ALA A 40 -0.11 1.16 -2.28
CA ALA A 40 0.64 -0.06 -2.57
C ALA A 40 -0.01 -1.29 -1.90
N ALA A 41 -0.52 -1.14 -0.68
CA ALA A 41 -1.24 -2.20 0.02
C ALA A 41 -2.53 -2.61 -0.69
N VAL A 42 -3.28 -1.63 -1.23
CA VAL A 42 -4.47 -1.88 -2.05
C VAL A 42 -4.13 -2.70 -3.27
N ALA A 43 -3.16 -2.25 -4.04
CA ALA A 43 -2.70 -2.93 -5.24
C ALA A 43 -2.18 -4.34 -4.92
N PHE A 44 -1.44 -4.47 -3.83
CA PHE A 44 -0.94 -5.75 -3.34
C PHE A 44 -2.07 -6.70 -2.94
N ASN A 45 -3.06 -6.21 -2.21
CA ASN A 45 -4.20 -7.04 -1.76
C ASN A 45 -5.04 -7.57 -2.93
N ALA A 46 -5.21 -6.77 -3.99
CA ALA A 46 -5.82 -7.24 -5.24
C ALA A 46 -4.96 -8.30 -5.93
N MET A 47 -3.65 -8.11 -5.98
CA MET A 47 -2.69 -9.10 -6.49
C MET A 47 -2.73 -10.39 -5.67
N TYR A 48 -2.80 -10.28 -4.34
CA TYR A 48 -2.90 -11.43 -3.44
C TYR A 48 -4.16 -12.26 -3.72
N ASP A 49 -5.32 -11.62 -3.88
CA ASP A 49 -6.58 -12.31 -4.17
C ASP A 49 -6.53 -13.03 -5.52
N ALA A 50 -5.98 -12.40 -6.55
CA ALA A 50 -5.79 -13.04 -7.86
C ALA A 50 -4.82 -14.23 -7.79
N ALA A 51 -3.71 -14.10 -7.06
CA ALA A 51 -2.77 -15.18 -6.83
C ALA A 51 -3.44 -16.36 -6.10
N LYS A 52 -4.19 -16.06 -5.04
CA LYS A 52 -4.96 -17.07 -4.28
C LYS A 52 -5.98 -17.81 -5.17
N ALA A 53 -6.70 -17.08 -6.02
CA ALA A 53 -7.65 -17.68 -6.99
C ALA A 53 -6.93 -18.58 -8.00
N ALA A 54 -5.67 -18.29 -8.35
CA ALA A 54 -4.80 -19.12 -9.19
C ALA A 54 -4.09 -20.26 -8.42
N GLY A 55 -4.42 -20.48 -7.13
CA GLY A 55 -3.80 -21.51 -6.30
C GLY A 55 -2.36 -21.17 -5.85
N ILE A 56 -1.94 -19.92 -5.98
CA ILE A 56 -0.63 -19.43 -5.55
C ILE A 56 -0.74 -18.88 -4.12
N LYS A 57 0.18 -19.30 -3.26
CA LYS A 57 0.27 -18.79 -1.87
C LYS A 57 1.42 -17.79 -1.75
N PHE A 58 1.12 -16.58 -1.32
CA PHE A 58 2.14 -15.61 -0.92
C PHE A 58 2.47 -15.78 0.55
N GLN A 59 3.75 -15.73 0.84
CA GLN A 59 4.29 -15.64 2.20
C GLN A 59 5.18 -14.41 2.27
N ASN A 60 4.78 -13.45 3.10
CA ASN A 60 5.58 -12.26 3.37
C ASN A 60 6.80 -12.63 4.22
N ILE A 61 7.98 -12.19 3.81
CA ILE A 61 9.25 -12.33 4.52
C ILE A 61 9.94 -10.98 4.77
N GLY A 62 9.34 -9.87 4.32
CA GLY A 62 9.78 -8.50 4.56
C GLY A 62 8.83 -7.48 3.95
N ASP A 63 8.42 -6.48 4.72
CA ASP A 63 7.46 -5.44 4.32
C ASP A 63 7.94 -4.05 4.76
N TYR A 64 7.06 -3.10 5.13
CA TYR A 64 7.48 -1.81 5.65
C TYR A 64 8.50 -1.98 6.77
N ARG A 65 9.65 -1.33 6.60
CA ARG A 65 10.75 -1.41 7.58
C ARG A 65 11.00 -0.05 8.22
N PRO A 66 10.70 0.09 9.53
CA PRO A 66 11.05 1.30 10.27
C PRO A 66 12.55 1.60 10.24
N TYR A 67 12.91 2.88 10.36
CA TYR A 67 14.30 3.34 10.30
C TYR A 67 15.20 2.62 11.30
N GLU A 68 14.75 2.44 12.54
CA GLU A 68 15.53 1.78 13.59
C GLU A 68 15.78 0.29 13.27
N ALA A 69 14.82 -0.38 12.65
CA ALA A 69 15.00 -1.76 12.20
C ALA A 69 16.04 -1.84 11.06
N GLN A 70 16.00 -0.88 10.10
CA GLN A 70 17.01 -0.79 9.05
C GLN A 70 18.39 -0.48 9.62
N LEU A 71 18.48 0.43 10.59
CA LEU A 71 19.75 0.80 11.26
C LEU A 71 20.32 -0.41 12.01
N SER A 72 19.51 -1.12 12.76
CA SER A 72 19.94 -2.35 13.48
C SER A 72 20.48 -3.39 12.51
N MET A 73 19.73 -3.67 11.43
CA MET A 73 20.16 -4.60 10.36
C MET A 73 21.46 -4.15 9.69
N PHE A 74 21.61 -2.85 9.45
CA PHE A 74 22.81 -2.29 8.82
C PHE A 74 24.04 -2.48 9.73
N ARG A 75 23.94 -2.17 11.01
CA ARG A 75 25.03 -2.34 12.00
C ARG A 75 25.38 -3.82 12.26
N ASP A 76 24.40 -4.73 12.13
CA ASP A 76 24.68 -6.16 12.14
C ASP A 76 25.52 -6.60 10.93
N ARG A 77 25.28 -6.01 9.76
CA ARG A 77 25.86 -6.44 8.48
C ARG A 77 27.14 -5.71 8.09
N TYR A 78 27.34 -4.48 8.56
CA TYR A 78 28.46 -3.64 8.17
C TYR A 78 29.25 -3.13 9.38
N ASP A 79 30.53 -2.87 9.16
CA ASP A 79 31.42 -2.19 10.12
C ASP A 79 32.40 -1.25 9.37
N SER A 80 33.36 -0.65 10.11
CA SER A 80 34.36 0.27 9.56
C SER A 80 35.62 -0.41 9.03
N VAL A 81 35.71 -1.74 9.11
CA VAL A 81 36.89 -2.51 8.72
C VAL A 81 36.72 -2.98 7.28
N ASP A 82 37.71 -2.72 6.41
CA ASP A 82 37.72 -3.27 5.06
C ASP A 82 38.08 -4.75 5.10
N HIS A 83 37.11 -5.60 4.78
CA HIS A 83 37.26 -7.04 4.72
C HIS A 83 37.67 -7.58 3.35
N GLY A 84 38.16 -6.70 2.45
CA GLY A 84 38.56 -7.07 1.08
C GLY A 84 37.40 -7.43 0.16
N LYS A 85 36.15 -7.17 0.57
CA LYS A 85 34.96 -7.35 -0.28
C LYS A 85 34.59 -6.02 -0.95
N ASN A 86 34.27 -6.08 -2.25
CA ASN A 86 33.90 -4.88 -3.02
C ASN A 86 32.53 -4.26 -2.65
N VAL A 87 31.88 -4.74 -1.56
CA VAL A 87 30.56 -4.26 -1.14
C VAL A 87 30.74 -3.30 0.02
N LYS A 88 30.52 -2.01 -0.25
CA LYS A 88 30.59 -0.95 0.74
C LYS A 88 29.38 -0.03 0.62
N ARG A 89 29.10 0.71 1.68
CA ARG A 89 28.02 1.70 1.76
C ARG A 89 28.55 2.97 2.42
N THR A 90 27.98 4.12 2.05
CA THR A 90 28.21 5.37 2.78
C THR A 90 27.03 5.60 3.74
N PHE A 91 27.32 5.88 5.00
CA PHE A 91 26.32 6.22 6.02
C PHE A 91 26.97 7.15 7.06
N GLU A 92 26.29 8.24 7.42
CA GLU A 92 26.79 9.27 8.34
C GLU A 92 28.18 9.80 7.95
N GLY A 93 28.41 10.03 6.66
CA GLY A 93 29.68 10.55 6.14
C GLY A 93 30.86 9.58 6.21
N LYS A 94 30.63 8.32 6.61
CA LYS A 94 31.66 7.28 6.73
C LYS A 94 31.42 6.16 5.73
N THR A 95 32.51 5.49 5.35
CA THR A 95 32.44 4.23 4.58
C THR A 95 32.26 3.05 5.52
N TRP A 96 31.32 2.20 5.19
CA TRP A 96 31.01 0.97 5.90
C TRP A 96 31.20 -0.22 4.98
N TYR A 97 31.83 -1.29 5.45
CA TYR A 97 32.16 -2.47 4.68
C TYR A 97 31.33 -3.67 5.12
N LEU A 98 30.90 -4.48 4.16
CA LEU A 98 30.11 -5.66 4.44
C LEU A 98 30.96 -6.71 5.17
N LYS A 99 30.49 -7.13 6.33
CA LYS A 99 31.12 -8.19 7.14
C LYS A 99 31.14 -9.55 6.43
N PRO A 100 32.12 -10.40 6.68
CA PRO A 100 32.14 -11.77 6.15
C PRO A 100 30.84 -12.53 6.51
N GLY A 101 30.31 -13.30 5.55
CA GLY A 101 29.12 -14.13 5.76
C GLY A 101 27.77 -13.36 5.80
N LYS A 102 27.77 -12.03 5.71
CA LYS A 102 26.53 -11.22 5.67
C LYS A 102 26.08 -10.94 4.24
N SER A 103 24.78 -10.78 4.06
CA SER A 103 24.18 -10.33 2.81
C SER A 103 24.09 -8.80 2.77
N PRO A 104 24.24 -8.15 1.60
CA PRO A 104 24.09 -6.70 1.48
C PRO A 104 22.74 -6.19 1.97
N SER A 105 22.72 -4.92 2.40
CA SER A 105 21.49 -4.17 2.65
C SER A 105 21.69 -2.70 2.28
N ALA A 106 20.59 -1.98 2.11
CA ALA A 106 20.60 -0.54 1.91
C ALA A 106 21.10 0.19 3.15
N SER A 107 21.71 1.37 2.97
CA SER A 107 22.01 2.29 4.08
C SER A 107 20.71 2.73 4.77
N PRO A 108 20.74 2.98 6.10
CA PRO A 108 19.57 3.54 6.79
C PRO A 108 19.05 4.80 6.09
N GLY A 109 17.74 4.89 5.93
CA GLY A 109 17.11 6.01 5.26
C GLY A 109 17.04 5.91 3.71
N THR A 110 17.49 4.78 3.10
CA THR A 110 17.50 4.63 1.64
C THR A 110 16.77 3.38 1.12
N SER A 111 16.27 2.53 2.00
CA SER A 111 15.59 1.28 1.63
C SER A 111 14.20 1.53 1.04
N ASN A 112 13.83 0.81 -0.03
CA ASN A 112 12.47 0.85 -0.57
C ASN A 112 11.41 0.29 0.40
N HIS A 113 11.80 -0.59 1.32
CA HIS A 113 10.97 -1.00 2.45
C HIS A 113 10.66 0.16 3.41
N GLY A 114 11.61 1.07 3.61
CA GLY A 114 11.40 2.26 4.44
C GLY A 114 10.43 3.29 3.83
N TRP A 115 10.14 3.18 2.53
CA TRP A 115 9.09 3.95 1.86
C TRP A 115 7.74 3.24 1.87
N GLY A 116 7.64 2.03 2.44
CA GLY A 116 6.43 1.21 2.38
C GLY A 116 6.06 0.77 0.95
N LEU A 117 7.01 0.81 0.02
CA LEU A 117 6.79 0.52 -1.40
C LEU A 117 7.30 -0.86 -1.81
N ALA A 118 8.04 -1.56 -0.94
CA ALA A 118 8.61 -2.88 -1.22
C ALA A 118 8.04 -3.94 -0.28
N ILE A 119 7.94 -5.14 -0.82
CA ILE A 119 7.59 -6.35 -0.09
C ILE A 119 8.47 -7.50 -0.59
N ASP A 120 9.01 -8.26 0.35
CA ASP A 120 9.73 -9.49 0.05
C ASP A 120 8.80 -10.68 0.18
N LEU A 121 8.72 -11.49 -0.86
CA LEU A 121 7.85 -12.67 -0.93
C LEU A 121 8.70 -13.94 -1.04
N ASN A 122 8.31 -14.99 -0.32
CA ASN A 122 8.92 -16.29 -0.49
C ASN A 122 8.66 -16.85 -1.89
N VAL A 123 9.69 -16.92 -2.70
CA VAL A 123 9.68 -17.40 -4.11
C VAL A 123 10.44 -18.71 -4.31
N THR A 124 10.66 -19.47 -3.24
CA THR A 124 11.32 -20.81 -3.34
C THR A 124 10.52 -21.77 -4.20
N ASN A 125 9.21 -21.61 -4.29
CA ASN A 125 8.38 -22.31 -5.25
C ASN A 125 8.42 -21.61 -6.63
N PRO A 126 8.94 -22.25 -7.69
CA PRO A 126 9.01 -21.65 -9.02
C PRO A 126 7.65 -21.21 -9.59
N LYS A 127 6.55 -21.86 -9.20
CA LYS A 127 5.20 -21.44 -9.62
C LYS A 127 4.86 -20.06 -9.11
N THR A 128 5.27 -19.73 -7.86
CA THR A 128 5.06 -18.41 -7.28
C THR A 128 5.87 -17.35 -8.01
N ALA A 129 7.16 -17.60 -8.26
CA ALA A 129 8.04 -16.70 -9.01
C ALA A 129 7.52 -16.45 -10.44
N ASN A 130 7.13 -17.50 -11.15
CA ASN A 130 6.59 -17.40 -12.51
C ASN A 130 5.32 -16.55 -12.53
N TRP A 131 4.38 -16.85 -11.64
CA TRP A 131 3.12 -16.12 -11.55
C TRP A 131 3.34 -14.63 -11.26
N LEU A 132 4.25 -14.32 -10.34
CA LEU A 132 4.62 -12.93 -10.02
C LEU A 132 5.24 -12.21 -11.22
N CYS A 133 6.15 -12.86 -11.96
CA CYS A 133 6.76 -12.27 -13.15
C CYS A 133 5.73 -11.97 -14.25
N GLU A 134 4.69 -12.79 -14.40
CA GLU A 134 3.65 -12.64 -15.41
C GLU A 134 2.56 -11.66 -14.99
N ASN A 135 2.24 -11.61 -13.71
CA ASN A 135 1.06 -10.91 -13.22
C ASN A 135 1.38 -9.68 -12.35
N GLY A 136 2.51 -9.65 -11.64
CA GLY A 136 2.90 -8.51 -10.80
C GLY A 136 2.78 -7.14 -11.47
N PRO A 137 3.23 -6.98 -12.75
CA PRO A 137 3.09 -5.72 -13.50
C PRO A 137 1.66 -5.21 -13.64
N LYS A 138 0.68 -6.11 -13.72
CA LYS A 138 -0.76 -5.74 -13.80
C LYS A 138 -1.26 -5.04 -12.54
N TYR A 139 -0.54 -5.21 -11.43
CA TYR A 139 -0.83 -4.61 -10.12
C TYR A 139 0.20 -3.56 -9.73
N GLY A 140 1.05 -3.12 -10.67
CA GLY A 140 2.08 -2.11 -10.43
C GLY A 140 3.32 -2.61 -9.69
N PHE A 141 3.48 -3.93 -9.51
CA PHE A 141 4.62 -4.53 -8.85
C PHE A 141 5.66 -5.04 -9.83
N TYR A 142 6.90 -4.62 -9.61
CA TYR A 142 8.06 -4.94 -10.45
C TYR A 142 9.26 -5.31 -9.57
N LEU A 143 10.21 -6.03 -10.15
CA LEU A 143 11.50 -6.29 -9.51
C LEU A 143 12.37 -5.03 -9.51
N GLN A 144 13.29 -4.94 -8.57
CA GLN A 144 14.26 -3.85 -8.50
C GLN A 144 15.28 -3.89 -9.64
N GLY A 145 15.55 -5.05 -10.19
CA GLY A 145 16.45 -5.27 -11.32
C GLY A 145 15.92 -6.33 -12.28
N SER A 146 16.43 -6.33 -13.50
CA SER A 146 16.03 -7.27 -14.56
C SER A 146 17.13 -8.28 -14.93
N ASP A 147 18.35 -8.08 -14.45
CA ASP A 147 19.48 -8.96 -14.76
C ASP A 147 19.75 -9.94 -13.61
N PRO A 148 19.45 -11.25 -13.80
CA PRO A 148 19.70 -12.26 -12.77
C PRO A 148 21.19 -12.46 -12.44
N LYS A 149 22.10 -11.95 -13.27
CA LYS A 149 23.55 -12.00 -13.03
C LYS A 149 24.03 -10.84 -12.17
N SER A 150 23.21 -9.81 -11.98
CA SER A 150 23.52 -8.68 -11.10
C SER A 150 23.57 -9.16 -9.64
N PRO A 151 24.58 -8.78 -8.87
CA PRO A 151 24.64 -9.08 -7.43
C PRO A 151 23.52 -8.40 -6.62
N GLU A 152 22.79 -7.46 -7.23
CA GLU A 152 21.65 -6.76 -6.65
C GLU A 152 20.30 -7.33 -7.10
N PHE A 153 20.30 -8.40 -7.90
CA PHE A 153 19.07 -9.07 -8.34
C PHE A 153 18.48 -9.89 -7.20
N GLU A 154 17.26 -9.54 -6.83
CA GLU A 154 16.53 -10.17 -5.74
C GLU A 154 15.14 -10.59 -6.23
N LEU A 155 14.97 -11.85 -6.62
CA LEU A 155 13.70 -12.37 -7.15
C LEU A 155 12.55 -12.30 -6.14
N TRP A 156 12.85 -12.21 -4.86
CA TRP A 156 11.87 -12.04 -3.77
C TRP A 156 11.44 -10.60 -3.57
N HIS A 157 12.22 -9.59 -4.04
CA HIS A 157 12.00 -8.17 -3.77
C HIS A 157 11.11 -7.51 -4.81
N TRP A 158 9.84 -7.34 -4.46
CA TRP A 158 8.84 -6.72 -5.33
C TRP A 158 8.48 -5.33 -4.84
N GLN A 159 8.43 -4.37 -5.75
CA GLN A 159 8.19 -2.98 -5.40
C GLN A 159 7.08 -2.37 -6.24
N TYR A 160 6.25 -1.55 -5.60
CA TYR A 160 5.22 -0.76 -6.25
C TYR A 160 5.85 0.44 -6.95
N CYS A 161 5.77 0.49 -8.28
CA CYS A 161 6.54 1.44 -9.10
C CYS A 161 5.73 2.59 -9.68
N LEU A 162 4.40 2.62 -9.52
CA LEU A 162 3.52 3.56 -10.23
C LEU A 162 3.40 4.95 -9.58
N GLY A 163 4.07 5.21 -8.46
CA GLY A 163 3.94 6.47 -7.74
C GLY A 163 2.52 6.67 -7.22
N ASP A 164 1.93 7.83 -7.49
CA ASP A 164 0.56 8.17 -7.08
C ASP A 164 -0.53 7.48 -7.94
N LYS A 165 -0.15 6.81 -9.03
CA LYS A 165 -1.10 6.14 -9.92
C LYS A 165 -1.51 4.78 -9.36
N MET A 166 -2.76 4.39 -9.62
CA MET A 166 -3.25 3.03 -9.40
C MET A 166 -3.26 2.26 -10.73
N PRO A 167 -3.08 0.93 -10.70
CA PRO A 167 -3.28 0.11 -11.90
C PRO A 167 -4.73 0.18 -12.40
N ASP A 168 -4.92 0.27 -13.72
CA ASP A 168 -6.24 0.44 -14.35
C ASP A 168 -7.22 -0.68 -13.97
N ASN A 169 -6.75 -1.92 -13.84
CA ASN A 169 -7.58 -3.06 -13.44
C ASN A 169 -8.10 -2.96 -11.99
N ILE A 170 -7.49 -2.13 -11.16
CA ILE A 170 -7.94 -1.88 -9.77
C ILE A 170 -8.96 -0.75 -9.76
N VAL A 171 -8.73 0.31 -10.54
CA VAL A 171 -9.68 1.43 -10.69
C VAL A 171 -11.01 0.96 -11.26
N HIS A 172 -10.97 0.06 -12.26
CA HIS A 172 -12.18 -0.50 -12.88
C HIS A 172 -12.92 -1.54 -12.01
N ALA A 173 -12.28 -2.13 -11.03
CA ALA A 173 -12.94 -3.02 -10.07
C ALA A 173 -13.77 -2.29 -9.00
N GLY A 174 -14.01 -0.98 -9.19
CA GLY A 174 -14.87 -0.17 -8.30
C GLY A 174 -14.18 0.38 -7.07
N GLY A 175 -12.85 0.36 -7.04
CA GLY A 175 -12.09 1.02 -5.98
C GLY A 175 -11.86 2.50 -6.31
N PRO A 176 -12.20 3.44 -5.43
CA PRO A 176 -11.79 4.83 -5.60
C PRO A 176 -10.26 4.93 -5.48
N ALA A 177 -9.65 5.87 -6.21
CA ALA A 177 -8.27 6.32 -6.01
C ALA A 177 -8.18 7.14 -4.70
N ALA A 178 -8.68 6.60 -3.62
CA ALA A 178 -8.58 7.11 -2.26
C ALA A 178 -8.97 5.97 -1.31
N ALA A 179 -8.05 5.55 -0.46
CA ALA A 179 -8.25 4.67 0.69
C ALA A 179 -9.16 3.44 0.43
N VAL A 180 -8.55 2.27 0.17
CA VAL A 180 -9.29 1.01 0.37
C VAL A 180 -9.52 0.83 1.85
N ILE A 181 -10.75 1.00 2.19
CA ILE A 181 -11.31 0.66 3.48
C ILE A 181 -11.21 -0.87 3.63
N ASP A 182 -10.47 -1.33 4.62
CA ASP A 182 -10.63 -2.65 5.19
C ASP A 182 -12.13 -2.80 5.53
N GLU A 183 -12.82 -3.77 4.95
CA GLU A 183 -14.26 -4.03 5.24
C GLU A 183 -14.52 -4.33 6.73
N SER A 184 -13.47 -4.47 7.54
CA SER A 184 -13.54 -4.59 8.99
C SER A 184 -13.41 -3.25 9.75
N VAL A 185 -12.99 -2.15 9.05
CA VAL A 185 -12.97 -0.79 9.58
C VAL A 185 -13.85 0.08 8.69
N GLN A 186 -15.13 -0.03 8.88
CA GLN A 186 -16.11 0.81 8.22
C GLN A 186 -15.88 2.27 8.62
N GLU A 187 -15.25 3.03 7.72
CA GLU A 187 -15.09 4.46 7.91
C GLU A 187 -16.46 5.11 8.08
N ARG A 188 -16.56 5.83 9.18
CA ARG A 188 -17.68 6.70 9.43
C ARG A 188 -17.42 8.00 8.68
N VAL A 189 -18.29 8.37 7.77
CA VAL A 189 -18.24 9.65 7.08
C VAL A 189 -19.10 10.65 7.87
N THR A 190 -18.50 11.79 8.20
CA THR A 190 -19.14 12.83 9.05
C THR A 190 -19.03 14.19 8.40
N VAL A 191 -19.68 15.18 8.99
CA VAL A 191 -19.55 16.59 8.58
C VAL A 191 -18.07 17.00 8.49
N GLY A 192 -17.69 17.60 7.37
CA GLY A 192 -16.32 17.99 7.03
C GLY A 192 -15.59 17.03 6.10
N ALA A 193 -16.08 15.81 5.90
CA ALA A 193 -15.51 14.88 4.91
C ALA A 193 -15.74 15.39 3.48
N LYS A 194 -14.77 15.15 2.58
CA LYS A 194 -14.84 15.59 1.18
C LYS A 194 -14.37 14.48 0.23
N GLY A 195 -14.84 14.54 -1.02
CA GLY A 195 -14.34 13.71 -2.11
C GLY A 195 -15.41 12.89 -2.83
N GLU A 196 -14.97 12.01 -3.74
CA GLU A 196 -15.87 11.25 -4.63
C GLU A 196 -16.80 10.30 -3.87
N PHE A 197 -16.35 9.72 -2.75
CA PHE A 197 -17.21 8.88 -1.93
C PHE A 197 -18.37 9.68 -1.32
N VAL A 198 -18.12 10.94 -0.90
CA VAL A 198 -19.19 11.84 -0.42
C VAL A 198 -20.16 12.17 -1.55
N LYS A 199 -19.69 12.38 -2.79
CA LYS A 199 -20.57 12.54 -3.96
C LYS A 199 -21.44 11.31 -4.17
N LYS A 200 -20.85 10.12 -4.09
CA LYS A 200 -21.58 8.84 -4.22
C LYS A 200 -22.65 8.71 -3.16
N LEU A 201 -22.31 9.03 -1.91
CA LEU A 201 -23.25 9.06 -0.78
C LEU A 201 -24.38 10.07 -1.01
N GLN A 202 -24.04 11.30 -1.39
CA GLN A 202 -25.03 12.36 -1.69
C GLN A 202 -25.96 11.94 -2.83
N GLN A 203 -25.41 11.32 -3.90
CA GLN A 203 -26.19 10.84 -5.02
C GLN A 203 -27.15 9.72 -4.60
N ALA A 204 -26.69 8.75 -3.80
CA ALA A 204 -27.52 7.66 -3.30
C ALA A 204 -28.63 8.18 -2.36
N LEU A 205 -28.30 9.10 -1.44
CA LEU A 205 -29.27 9.77 -0.58
C LEU A 205 -30.32 10.53 -1.40
N LYS A 206 -29.90 11.20 -2.49
CA LYS A 206 -30.79 11.93 -3.41
C LYS A 206 -31.72 10.97 -4.16
N THR A 207 -31.20 9.89 -4.68
CA THR A 207 -31.96 8.83 -5.36
C THR A 207 -33.00 8.20 -4.46
N LYS A 208 -32.68 7.99 -3.18
CA LYS A 208 -33.61 7.46 -2.16
C LYS A 208 -34.53 8.54 -1.53
N GLY A 209 -34.44 9.82 -1.99
CA GLY A 209 -35.30 10.93 -1.55
C GLY A 209 -34.97 11.55 -0.18
N TYR A 210 -33.82 11.27 0.38
CA TYR A 210 -33.37 11.82 1.66
C TYR A 210 -32.61 13.13 1.53
N TYR A 211 -32.01 13.41 0.34
CA TYR A 211 -31.17 14.58 0.09
C TYR A 211 -31.67 15.39 -1.10
N ALA A 212 -31.87 16.69 -0.91
CA ALA A 212 -32.31 17.60 -1.97
C ALA A 212 -31.20 18.58 -2.41
N GLY A 213 -30.02 18.52 -1.78
CA GLY A 213 -28.91 19.43 -2.05
C GLY A 213 -28.11 19.10 -3.31
N THR A 214 -27.05 19.86 -3.52
CA THR A 214 -26.11 19.65 -4.61
C THR A 214 -25.19 18.46 -4.31
N VAL A 215 -24.92 17.63 -5.33
CA VAL A 215 -23.93 16.56 -5.24
C VAL A 215 -22.56 17.16 -5.54
N ASP A 216 -21.93 17.74 -4.52
CA ASP A 216 -20.68 18.51 -4.61
C ASP A 216 -19.46 17.77 -4.03
N GLY A 217 -19.72 16.70 -3.28
CA GLY A 217 -18.66 15.95 -2.61
C GLY A 217 -18.19 16.59 -1.30
N ASP A 218 -18.95 17.52 -0.73
CA ASP A 218 -18.72 18.09 0.59
C ASP A 218 -19.78 17.58 1.56
N PHE A 219 -19.37 16.77 2.55
CA PHE A 219 -20.28 16.32 3.61
C PHE A 219 -20.53 17.48 4.57
N ASN A 220 -21.37 18.39 4.15
CA ASN A 220 -21.82 19.53 4.93
C ASN A 220 -22.98 19.17 5.86
N GLN A 221 -23.49 20.16 6.60
CA GLN A 221 -24.61 19.99 7.52
C GLN A 221 -25.87 19.40 6.83
N ALA A 222 -26.17 19.84 5.61
CA ALA A 222 -27.33 19.34 4.86
C ALA A 222 -27.19 17.85 4.49
N THR A 223 -25.98 17.40 4.13
CA THR A 223 -25.68 15.97 3.90
C THR A 223 -25.83 15.18 5.21
N GLY A 224 -25.35 15.72 6.34
CA GLY A 224 -25.50 15.10 7.65
C GLY A 224 -26.96 14.94 8.08
N GLU A 225 -27.79 15.95 7.88
CA GLU A 225 -29.22 15.88 8.16
C GLU A 225 -29.94 14.85 7.29
N ALA A 226 -29.54 14.71 6.02
CA ALA A 226 -30.06 13.66 5.16
C ALA A 226 -29.72 12.24 5.65
N VAL A 227 -28.49 12.05 6.12
CA VAL A 227 -28.08 10.78 6.77
C VAL A 227 -28.88 10.52 8.03
N LYS A 228 -29.06 11.52 8.89
CA LYS A 228 -29.86 11.42 10.11
C LYS A 228 -31.31 11.03 9.77
N LYS A 229 -31.93 11.67 8.79
CA LYS A 229 -33.30 11.38 8.33
C LYS A 229 -33.44 9.95 7.83
N LEU A 230 -32.48 9.45 7.02
CA LEU A 230 -32.45 8.06 6.58
C LEU A 230 -32.36 7.10 7.79
N LYS A 231 -31.48 7.40 8.75
CA LYS A 231 -31.30 6.57 9.96
C LYS A 231 -32.56 6.49 10.80
N THR A 232 -33.24 7.62 11.00
CA THR A 232 -34.54 7.67 11.70
C THR A 232 -35.59 6.78 10.99
N GLY A 233 -35.69 6.89 9.68
CA GLY A 233 -36.61 6.09 8.87
C GLY A 233 -36.36 4.57 8.92
N HIS A 234 -35.16 4.16 9.31
CA HIS A 234 -34.74 2.77 9.42
C HIS A 234 -34.47 2.31 10.87
N GLY A 235 -34.92 3.04 11.88
CA GLY A 235 -34.78 2.68 13.29
C GLY A 235 -33.32 2.64 13.78
N LEU A 236 -32.42 3.37 13.14
CA LEU A 236 -31.02 3.48 13.54
C LEU A 236 -30.82 4.66 14.49
N LYS A 237 -29.69 4.64 15.23
CA LYS A 237 -29.31 5.76 16.11
C LYS A 237 -29.24 7.07 15.31
N GLU A 238 -29.94 8.09 15.78
CA GLU A 238 -30.01 9.41 15.15
C GLU A 238 -28.72 10.20 15.37
N ASP A 239 -27.85 10.19 14.41
CA ASP A 239 -26.68 11.03 14.31
C ASP A 239 -26.36 11.33 12.83
N MET A 240 -25.44 12.26 12.58
CA MET A 240 -25.01 12.67 11.23
C MET A 240 -23.80 11.85 10.74
N ILE A 241 -23.67 10.61 11.17
CA ILE A 241 -22.56 9.75 10.83
C ILE A 241 -23.04 8.67 9.85
N ALA A 242 -22.55 8.70 8.62
CA ALA A 242 -22.75 7.64 7.67
C ALA A 242 -21.73 6.54 7.91
N GLY A 243 -22.19 5.37 8.27
CA GLY A 243 -21.38 4.16 8.46
C GLY A 243 -22.00 2.98 7.75
N ALA A 244 -21.50 1.78 7.99
CA ALA A 244 -21.90 0.54 7.33
C ALA A 244 -23.38 0.33 7.12
N LYS A 245 -24.16 0.52 8.16
CA LYS A 245 -25.62 0.33 8.07
C LYS A 245 -26.27 1.33 7.10
N VAL A 246 -25.74 2.56 7.04
CA VAL A 246 -26.19 3.58 6.09
C VAL A 246 -25.79 3.19 4.67
N PHE A 247 -24.55 2.74 4.49
CA PHE A 247 -24.03 2.33 3.17
C PHE A 247 -24.80 1.10 2.64
N ALA A 248 -25.06 0.12 3.48
CA ALA A 248 -25.87 -1.06 3.13
C ALA A 248 -27.32 -0.70 2.72
N ILE A 249 -27.95 0.28 3.39
CA ILE A 249 -29.31 0.78 3.03
C ILE A 249 -29.28 1.50 1.68
N LEU A 250 -28.17 2.17 1.37
CA LEU A 250 -27.99 2.96 0.15
C LEU A 250 -27.42 2.16 -1.02
N ASP A 251 -27.04 0.90 -0.81
CA ASP A 251 -26.39 0.01 -1.79
C ASP A 251 -25.08 0.62 -2.35
N ILE A 252 -24.22 1.18 -1.48
CA ILE A 252 -22.96 1.86 -1.84
C ILE A 252 -21.77 1.39 -1.03
#